data_f9c90c4a51c24d88f68ea34f777f181e
#
_entry.id   f9c90c4a51c24d88f68ea34f777f181e
#
_cell.length_a   1.000
_cell.length_b   1.000
_cell.length_c   1.000
_cell.angle_alpha   90.00
_cell.angle_beta   90.00
_cell.angle_gamma   90.00
#
_symmetry.space_group_name_H-M   'P 1'
#
loop_
_entity.id
_entity.type
_entity.pdbx_description
1 polymer ?
#
loop_
_entity_poly.entity_id
_entity_poly.type
_entity_poly.pdbx_seq_one_letter_code
_entity_poly.pdbx_strand_id
1 'polypeptide(L)'
;MLAPIIPSINSHEILPLAKAVSEAGALSIAHTIVRLNGAIGQVFTDWIQKKMPDKAEKVLNQIKDCHNGNLNDSRFATRMKGEGNIAKQVSDLMQLARLKYFKDKVMPTLNTNLHESYKDGQLKLF
;
A
#
# COMPACT_ATOMS: atom_id res chain seq x y z
N MET A 1 5.68 6.02 0.70
CA MET A 1 4.74 4.90 0.47
C MET A 1 3.33 5.37 0.77
N LEU A 2 2.37 5.10 -0.12
CA LEU A 2 0.94 5.35 0.09
C LEU A 2 0.31 4.10 0.72
N ALA A 3 0.10 4.12 2.04
CA ALA A 3 -0.37 2.95 2.77
C ALA A 3 -1.05 3.35 4.09
N PRO A 4 -2.15 2.69 4.43
CA PRO A 4 -2.89 1.75 3.59
C PRO A 4 -3.81 2.44 2.57
N ILE A 5 -3.99 1.84 1.42
CA ILE A 5 -5.07 2.21 0.51
C ILE A 5 -6.33 1.45 0.94
N ILE A 6 -7.37 2.19 1.26
CA ILE A 6 -8.68 1.67 1.64
C ILE A 6 -9.67 1.97 0.50
N PRO A 7 -10.12 0.96 -0.25
CA PRO A 7 -11.04 1.16 -1.35
C PRO A 7 -12.27 1.99 -0.95
N SER A 8 -12.72 2.88 -1.82
CA SER A 8 -13.84 3.82 -1.61
C SER A 8 -13.69 4.80 -0.43
N ILE A 9 -12.60 4.78 0.31
CA ILE A 9 -12.30 5.79 1.35
C ILE A 9 -11.22 6.75 0.85
N ASN A 10 -10.01 6.26 0.55
CA ASN A 10 -8.90 7.11 0.13
C ASN A 10 -8.28 6.74 -1.23
N SER A 11 -8.83 5.77 -1.94
CA SER A 11 -8.34 5.39 -3.26
C SER A 11 -8.40 6.52 -4.30
N HIS A 12 -9.30 7.49 -4.13
CA HIS A 12 -9.41 8.68 -5.00
C HIS A 12 -8.26 9.68 -4.78
N GLU A 13 -7.56 9.60 -3.66
CA GLU A 13 -6.44 10.47 -3.32
C GLU A 13 -5.11 10.04 -3.97
N ILE A 14 -5.05 8.87 -4.61
CA ILE A 14 -3.80 8.32 -5.16
C ILE A 14 -3.13 9.31 -6.12
N LEU A 15 -3.85 9.84 -7.10
CA LEU A 15 -3.27 10.75 -8.09
C LEU A 15 -2.86 12.11 -7.51
N PRO A 16 -3.73 12.83 -6.76
CA PRO A 16 -3.34 14.11 -6.18
C PRO A 16 -2.20 13.97 -5.17
N LEU A 17 -2.20 12.90 -4.38
CA LEU A 17 -1.13 12.65 -3.41
C LEU A 17 0.19 12.28 -4.10
N ALA A 18 0.14 11.46 -5.17
CA ALA A 18 1.31 11.15 -5.98
C ALA A 18 1.93 12.39 -6.61
N LYS A 19 1.10 13.34 -7.10
CA LYS A 19 1.56 14.63 -7.59
C LYS A 19 2.29 15.42 -6.49
N ALA A 20 1.64 15.60 -5.34
CA ALA A 20 2.18 16.38 -4.23
C ALA A 20 3.52 15.82 -3.72
N VAL A 21 3.64 14.49 -3.54
CA VAL A 21 4.91 13.88 -3.09
C VAL A 21 5.99 13.94 -4.17
N SER A 22 5.62 13.89 -5.44
CA SER A 22 6.58 14.11 -6.55
C SER A 22 7.12 15.53 -6.55
N GLU A 23 6.27 16.54 -6.37
CA GLU A 23 6.66 17.95 -6.26
C GLU A 23 7.53 18.21 -5.02
N ALA A 24 7.27 17.49 -3.93
CA ALA A 24 8.09 17.52 -2.72
C ALA A 24 9.45 16.80 -2.85
N GLY A 25 9.80 16.28 -4.03
CA GLY A 25 11.11 15.69 -4.29
C GLY A 25 11.20 14.17 -4.15
N ALA A 26 10.11 13.47 -3.92
CA ALA A 26 10.13 12.00 -3.90
C ALA A 26 10.52 11.44 -5.27
N LEU A 27 11.35 10.39 -5.26
CA LEU A 27 11.87 9.74 -6.47
C LEU A 27 11.00 8.58 -6.95
N SER A 28 10.18 8.01 -6.08
CA SER A 28 9.27 6.92 -6.42
C SER A 28 8.13 6.82 -5.41
N ILE A 29 7.08 6.08 -5.78
CA ILE A 29 5.97 5.75 -4.90
C ILE A 29 5.67 4.26 -4.93
N ALA A 30 5.20 3.74 -3.81
CA ALA A 30 4.67 2.40 -3.65
C ALA A 30 3.38 2.46 -2.83
N HIS A 31 2.58 1.39 -2.87
CA HIS A 31 1.36 1.30 -2.09
C HIS A 31 1.19 -0.07 -1.45
N THR A 32 0.33 -0.13 -0.45
CA THR A 32 -0.23 -1.38 0.05
C THR A 32 -1.74 -1.21 0.23
N ILE A 33 -2.48 -2.27 -0.08
CA ILE A 33 -3.91 -2.32 0.21
C ILE A 33 -4.08 -2.67 1.70
N VAL A 34 -5.10 -2.08 2.31
CA VAL A 34 -5.44 -2.35 3.71
C VAL A 34 -5.75 -3.83 3.91
N ARG A 35 -5.24 -4.39 4.98
CA ARG A 35 -5.67 -5.70 5.49
C ARG A 35 -5.89 -5.61 7.00
N LEU A 36 -6.92 -6.27 7.47
CA LEU A 36 -7.42 -6.09 8.81
C LEU A 36 -7.15 -7.36 9.63
N ASN A 37 -5.94 -7.42 10.20
CA ASN A 37 -5.46 -8.61 10.92
C ASN A 37 -6.08 -8.70 12.32
N GLY A 38 -6.45 -9.92 12.74
CA GLY A 38 -6.90 -10.19 14.11
C GLY A 38 -8.02 -9.26 14.58
N ALA A 39 -7.87 -8.70 15.75
CA ALA A 39 -8.86 -7.81 16.37
C ALA A 39 -9.11 -6.51 15.58
N ILE A 40 -8.18 -6.08 14.73
CA ILE A 40 -8.34 -4.86 13.92
C ILE A 40 -9.54 -4.99 12.97
N GLY A 41 -9.87 -6.20 12.50
CA GLY A 41 -11.05 -6.45 11.68
C GLY A 41 -12.34 -6.03 12.36
N GLN A 42 -12.52 -6.41 13.62
CA GLN A 42 -13.70 -6.03 14.42
C GLN A 42 -13.71 -4.53 14.71
N VAL A 43 -12.60 -3.97 15.15
CA VAL A 43 -12.47 -2.53 15.45
C VAL A 43 -12.79 -1.68 14.22
N PHE A 44 -12.25 -2.04 13.07
CA PHE A 44 -12.50 -1.31 11.82
C PHE A 44 -13.97 -1.44 11.39
N THR A 45 -14.54 -2.62 11.51
CA THR A 45 -15.95 -2.87 11.17
C THR A 45 -16.87 -2.04 12.03
N ASP A 46 -16.67 -2.03 13.34
CA ASP A 46 -17.44 -1.20 14.28
C ASP A 46 -17.29 0.30 14.00
N TRP A 47 -16.04 0.73 13.76
CA TRP A 47 -15.74 2.11 13.42
C TRP A 47 -16.44 2.57 12.14
N ILE A 48 -16.35 1.81 11.05
CA ILE A 48 -16.90 2.23 9.76
C ILE A 48 -18.44 2.22 9.79
N GLN A 49 -19.05 1.27 10.49
CA GLN A 49 -20.50 1.22 10.67
C GLN A 49 -21.03 2.43 11.45
N LYS A 50 -20.28 2.90 12.43
CA LYS A 50 -20.65 4.08 13.24
C LYS A 50 -20.39 5.40 12.54
N LYS A 51 -19.29 5.50 11.77
CA LYS A 51 -18.83 6.77 11.18
C LYS A 51 -19.28 6.97 9.74
N MET A 52 -19.47 5.91 8.98
CA MET A 52 -19.85 5.95 7.57
C MET A 52 -20.84 4.83 7.23
N PRO A 53 -22.03 4.79 7.89
CA PRO A 53 -23.00 3.70 7.73
C PRO A 53 -23.39 3.47 6.27
N ASP A 54 -23.56 4.53 5.50
CA ASP A 54 -23.97 4.45 4.08
C ASP A 54 -22.91 3.81 3.16
N LYS A 55 -21.65 3.78 3.60
CA LYS A 55 -20.52 3.21 2.81
C LYS A 55 -19.95 1.95 3.43
N ALA A 56 -20.30 1.62 4.67
CA ALA A 56 -19.67 0.57 5.45
C ALA A 56 -19.67 -0.78 4.73
N GLU A 57 -20.81 -1.23 4.27
CA GLU A 57 -20.95 -2.50 3.57
C GLU A 57 -20.13 -2.53 2.29
N LYS A 58 -20.21 -1.47 1.48
CA LYS A 58 -19.42 -1.36 0.24
C LYS A 58 -17.93 -1.47 0.50
N VAL A 59 -17.41 -0.73 1.47
CA VAL A 59 -15.98 -0.72 1.81
C VAL A 59 -15.53 -2.08 2.31
N LEU A 60 -16.29 -2.70 3.22
CA LEU A 60 -15.97 -4.03 3.74
C LEU A 60 -15.96 -5.10 2.65
N ASN A 61 -16.93 -5.05 1.73
CA ASN A 61 -16.98 -5.98 0.60
C ASN A 61 -15.79 -5.77 -0.35
N GLN A 62 -15.43 -4.54 -0.64
CA GLN A 62 -14.26 -4.25 -1.47
C GLN A 62 -12.92 -4.68 -0.83
N ILE A 63 -12.80 -4.58 0.50
CA ILE A 63 -11.62 -5.13 1.21
C ILE A 63 -11.60 -6.66 1.08
N LYS A 64 -12.75 -7.31 1.26
CA LYS A 64 -12.86 -8.77 1.09
C LYS A 64 -12.54 -9.21 -0.34
N ASP A 65 -12.99 -8.46 -1.36
CA ASP A 65 -12.66 -8.74 -2.76
C ASP A 65 -11.14 -8.69 -3.01
N CYS A 66 -10.44 -7.78 -2.34
CA CYS A 66 -8.98 -7.71 -2.43
C CYS A 66 -8.26 -8.87 -1.74
N HIS A 67 -8.92 -9.62 -0.86
CA HIS A 67 -8.31 -10.63 0.00
C HIS A 67 -9.05 -11.98 -0.02
N ASN A 68 -9.54 -12.36 -1.21
CA ASN A 68 -10.20 -13.66 -1.43
C ASN A 68 -11.38 -13.91 -0.47
N GLY A 69 -12.22 -12.92 -0.30
CA GLY A 69 -13.42 -13.01 0.53
C GLY A 69 -13.21 -12.73 2.02
N ASN A 70 -11.98 -12.41 2.45
CA ASN A 70 -11.64 -12.16 3.85
C ASN A 70 -11.23 -10.71 4.10
N LEU A 71 -11.32 -10.25 5.35
CA LEU A 71 -10.81 -8.94 5.75
C LEU A 71 -9.28 -8.94 5.96
N ASN A 72 -8.68 -10.11 6.09
CA ASN A 72 -7.25 -10.32 6.28
C ASN A 72 -6.70 -11.32 5.26
N ASP A 73 -5.47 -11.11 4.84
CA ASP A 73 -4.71 -12.04 4.01
C ASP A 73 -3.31 -12.22 4.59
N SER A 74 -2.94 -13.44 4.90
CA SER A 74 -1.60 -13.81 5.38
C SER A 74 -0.70 -14.39 4.29
N ARG A 75 -1.22 -14.62 3.07
CA ARG A 75 -0.48 -15.24 1.97
C ARG A 75 0.68 -14.37 1.52
N PHE A 76 1.82 -14.98 1.36
CA PHE A 76 2.99 -14.28 0.82
C PHE A 76 2.72 -13.79 -0.62
N ALA A 77 3.29 -12.66 -1.00
CA ALA A 77 3.14 -11.96 -2.27
C ALA A 77 1.78 -11.27 -2.51
N THR A 78 0.64 -11.83 -2.11
CA THR A 78 -0.69 -11.23 -2.35
C THR A 78 -1.13 -10.30 -1.22
N ARG A 79 -0.78 -10.61 0.01
CA ARG A 79 -1.22 -9.90 1.22
C ARG A 79 -1.06 -8.37 1.22
N MET A 80 -0.08 -7.85 0.48
CA MET A 80 0.21 -6.41 0.42
C MET A 80 -0.41 -5.73 -0.80
N LYS A 81 -0.52 -6.46 -1.88
CA LYS A 81 -1.02 -5.93 -3.17
C LYS A 81 -2.51 -6.18 -3.36
N GLY A 82 -3.04 -7.19 -2.69
CA GLY A 82 -4.37 -7.70 -2.96
C GLY A 82 -4.48 -8.42 -4.30
N GLU A 83 -5.66 -8.91 -4.60
CA GLU A 83 -6.03 -9.55 -5.86
C GLU A 83 -7.45 -9.13 -6.27
N GLY A 84 -7.91 -9.57 -7.43
CA GLY A 84 -9.23 -9.19 -7.96
C GLY A 84 -9.29 -7.81 -8.60
N ASN A 85 -10.49 -7.43 -9.03
CA ASN A 85 -10.70 -6.24 -9.84
C ASN A 85 -10.40 -4.93 -9.09
N ILE A 86 -10.75 -4.85 -7.82
CA ILE A 86 -10.52 -3.65 -7.00
C ILE A 86 -9.02 -3.44 -6.78
N ALA A 87 -8.28 -4.49 -6.44
CA ALA A 87 -6.83 -4.41 -6.29
C ALA A 87 -6.13 -4.04 -7.61
N LYS A 88 -6.63 -4.58 -8.73
CA LYS A 88 -6.15 -4.22 -10.07
C LYS A 88 -6.37 -2.74 -10.36
N GLN A 89 -7.56 -2.19 -10.11
CA GLN A 89 -7.84 -0.76 -10.30
C GLN A 89 -6.88 0.13 -9.49
N VAL A 90 -6.61 -0.21 -8.23
CA VAL A 90 -5.63 0.50 -7.40
C VAL A 90 -4.23 0.43 -8.02
N SER A 91 -3.82 -0.75 -8.48
CA SER A 91 -2.53 -0.95 -9.14
C SER A 91 -2.40 -0.16 -10.44
N ASP A 92 -3.45 -0.14 -11.27
CA ASP A 92 -3.49 0.61 -12.52
C ASP A 92 -3.40 2.13 -12.25
N LEU A 93 -4.10 2.65 -11.23
CA LEU A 93 -3.99 4.05 -10.80
C LEU A 93 -2.58 4.38 -10.31
N MET A 94 -1.94 3.48 -9.56
CA MET A 94 -0.55 3.67 -9.12
C MET A 94 0.43 3.65 -10.28
N GLN A 95 0.21 2.79 -11.28
CA GLN A 95 1.02 2.78 -12.48
C GLN A 95 0.86 4.08 -13.28
N LEU A 96 -0.37 4.54 -13.45
CA LEU A 96 -0.64 5.83 -14.08
C LEU A 96 0.04 6.99 -13.34
N ALA A 97 -0.02 7.00 -12.01
CA ALA A 97 0.64 7.99 -11.18
C ALA A 97 2.17 8.00 -11.39
N ARG A 98 2.79 6.81 -11.47
CA ARG A 98 4.23 6.67 -11.74
C ARG A 98 4.59 7.21 -13.12
N LEU A 99 3.86 6.82 -14.15
CA LEU A 99 4.08 7.29 -15.51
C LEU A 99 3.92 8.81 -15.65
N LYS A 100 2.94 9.38 -14.92
CA LYS A 100 2.63 10.81 -15.02
C LYS A 100 3.58 11.71 -14.22
N TYR A 101 3.97 11.30 -13.01
CA TYR A 101 4.66 12.18 -12.06
C TYR A 101 6.08 11.74 -11.71
N PHE A 102 6.51 10.54 -12.12
CA PHE A 102 7.82 9.98 -11.78
C PHE A 102 8.61 9.47 -12.98
N LYS A 103 8.13 9.72 -14.22
CA LYS A 103 8.75 9.22 -15.46
C LYS A 103 10.24 9.59 -15.56
N ASP A 104 10.59 10.82 -15.20
CA ASP A 104 11.94 11.35 -15.35
C ASP A 104 12.78 11.25 -14.06
N LYS A 105 12.26 10.51 -13.06
CA LYS A 105 12.92 10.35 -11.76
C LYS A 105 13.60 9.00 -11.69
N VAL A 106 14.88 9.00 -11.31
CA VAL A 106 15.69 7.80 -11.19
C VAL A 106 15.96 7.52 -9.72
N MET A 107 15.63 6.31 -9.28
CA MET A 107 16.02 5.84 -7.94
C MET A 107 17.52 5.55 -7.93
N PRO A 108 18.28 6.06 -6.97
CA PRO A 108 19.68 5.69 -6.81
C PRO A 108 19.79 4.20 -6.46
N THR A 109 20.91 3.59 -6.85
CA THR A 109 21.25 2.24 -6.41
C THR A 109 21.43 2.22 -4.89
N LEU A 110 20.99 1.14 -4.25
CA LEU A 110 21.20 0.97 -2.82
C LEU A 110 22.71 0.88 -2.54
N ASN A 111 23.17 1.58 -1.50
CA ASN A 111 24.53 1.44 -1.02
C ASN A 111 24.63 0.14 -0.20
N THR A 112 25.26 -0.87 -0.78
CA THR A 112 25.44 -2.19 -0.15
C THR A 112 26.81 -2.34 0.53
N ASN A 113 27.70 -1.33 0.47
CA ASN A 113 29.06 -1.43 0.95
C ASN A 113 29.16 -1.89 2.41
N LEU A 114 28.28 -1.34 3.28
CA LEU A 114 28.23 -1.76 4.68
C LEU A 114 27.78 -3.22 4.82
N HIS A 115 26.80 -3.67 4.04
CA HIS A 115 26.37 -5.05 4.07
C HIS A 115 27.47 -6.01 3.55
N GLU A 116 28.18 -5.62 2.51
CA GLU A 116 29.27 -6.42 1.97
C GLU A 116 30.43 -6.53 2.95
N SER A 117 30.75 -5.47 3.69
CA SER A 117 31.79 -5.50 4.73
C SER A 117 31.46 -6.45 5.88
N TYR A 118 30.19 -6.86 6.03
CA TYR A 118 29.75 -7.78 7.09
C TYR A 118 29.52 -9.22 6.61
N LYS A 119 29.55 -9.48 5.30
CA LYS A 119 29.38 -10.83 4.77
C LYS A 119 30.49 -11.79 5.22
N ASP A 120 31.69 -11.28 5.40
CA ASP A 120 32.89 -12.08 5.63
C ASP A 120 33.36 -12.09 7.09
N GLY A 121 32.61 -11.53 8.01
CA GLY A 121 33.04 -11.53 9.37
C GLY A 121 32.08 -10.86 10.38
N GLN A 122 32.31 -11.22 11.62
CA GLN A 122 31.63 -10.63 12.76
C GLN A 122 31.96 -9.13 12.88
N LEU A 123 30.95 -8.30 13.04
CA LEU A 123 31.09 -6.89 13.39
C LEU A 123 32.11 -6.74 14.53
N LYS A 124 33.17 -5.98 14.31
CA LYS A 124 33.95 -5.44 15.43
C LYS A 124 33.07 -4.41 16.14
N LEU A 125 32.68 -4.74 17.34
CA LEU A 125 31.84 -3.86 18.18
C LEU A 125 32.61 -2.66 18.75
N PHE A 126 33.92 -2.61 18.51
CA PHE A 126 34.81 -1.55 19.00
C PHE A 126 35.90 -1.26 17.99
#